data_125a0e6e230edc54454da0cbb4b6ef18
#
_entry.id   125a0e6e230edc54454da0cbb4b6ef18
#
_cell.length_a   1.000
_cell.length_b   1.000
_cell.length_c   1.000
_cell.angle_alpha   90.00
_cell.angle_beta   90.00
_cell.angle_gamma   90.00
#
_symmetry.space_group_name_H-M   'P 1'
#
loop_
_entity.id
_entity.type
_entity.pdbx_description
1 polymer ?
#
loop_
_entity_poly.entity_id
_entity_poly.type
_entity_poly.pdbx_seq_one_letter_code
_entity_poly.pdbx_strand_id
1 'polypeptide(L)'
;MPASNVLFLGAPSTGKTSLVKALAEHYREPWMHELGKDYWIKHQVERRLSQDQLLEIAELHLAAELSLLEQANRFLFTDTNAITTYVFALDYYGYVEEGLTQLAQSAEQRYDWIFLCDTDIPYEDTWERSGAVFRNRFQQMIIDDLNARGLKYVLLSGSLDRRIKTVRNFLDA
;
A
#
# COMPACT_ATOMS: atom_id res chain seq x y z
N MET A 1 22.14 9.59 8.07
CA MET A 1 20.82 9.28 8.67
C MET A 1 20.18 8.13 7.90
N PRO A 2 19.46 7.26 8.54
CA PRO A 2 18.71 6.24 7.81
C PRO A 2 17.69 6.89 6.89
N ALA A 3 17.40 6.23 5.77
CA ALA A 3 16.37 6.71 4.84
C ALA A 3 14.98 6.62 5.48
N SER A 4 14.11 7.57 5.15
CA SER A 4 12.71 7.55 5.59
C SER A 4 11.87 6.62 4.71
N ASN A 5 11.04 5.83 5.35
CA ASN A 5 10.10 4.95 4.65
C ASN A 5 8.75 5.64 4.49
N VAL A 6 8.32 5.81 3.24
CA VAL A 6 7.11 6.56 2.85
C VAL A 6 6.10 5.59 2.26
N LEU A 7 5.01 5.36 2.97
CA LEU A 7 3.97 4.40 2.60
C LEU A 7 2.81 5.06 1.87
N PHE A 8 2.36 4.44 0.80
CA PHE A 8 1.16 4.80 0.06
C PHE A 8 0.13 3.68 0.15
N LEU A 9 -1.03 4.01 0.70
CA LEU A 9 -2.18 3.12 0.84
C LEU A 9 -3.35 3.63 0.00
N GLY A 10 -4.34 2.81 -0.17
CA GLY A 10 -5.57 3.08 -0.90
C GLY A 10 -6.10 1.82 -1.55
N ALA A 11 -7.40 1.81 -1.84
CA ALA A 11 -8.04 0.72 -2.57
C ALA A 11 -7.42 0.54 -3.97
N PRO A 12 -7.64 -0.58 -4.64
CA PRO A 12 -7.24 -0.76 -6.04
C PRO A 12 -7.75 0.38 -6.93
N SER A 13 -6.98 0.76 -7.93
CA SER A 13 -7.35 1.83 -8.89
C SER A 13 -7.49 3.23 -8.26
N THR A 14 -6.62 3.56 -7.32
CA THR A 14 -6.53 4.92 -6.73
C THR A 14 -5.27 5.68 -7.14
N GLY A 15 -4.49 5.14 -8.10
CA GLY A 15 -3.33 5.82 -8.67
C GLY A 15 -2.04 5.70 -7.86
N LYS A 16 -1.96 4.78 -6.90
CA LYS A 16 -0.77 4.59 -6.05
C LYS A 16 0.50 4.34 -6.86
N THR A 17 0.47 3.37 -7.76
CA THR A 17 1.65 2.96 -8.52
C THR A 17 2.22 4.10 -9.37
N SER A 18 1.37 4.83 -10.07
CA SER A 18 1.79 6.00 -10.87
C SER A 18 2.41 7.09 -10.01
N LEU A 19 1.83 7.34 -8.84
CA LEU A 19 2.33 8.33 -7.89
C LEU A 19 3.70 7.92 -7.32
N VAL A 20 3.82 6.67 -6.88
CA VAL A 20 5.06 6.14 -6.29
C VAL A 20 6.20 6.18 -7.29
N LYS A 21 5.96 5.75 -8.53
CA LYS A 21 6.95 5.83 -9.62
C LYS A 21 7.40 7.26 -9.89
N ALA A 22 6.47 8.19 -9.99
CA ALA A 22 6.79 9.59 -10.28
C ALA A 22 7.62 10.23 -9.16
N LEU A 23 7.33 9.92 -7.89
CA LEU A 23 8.10 10.40 -6.75
C LEU A 23 9.50 9.77 -6.71
N ALA A 24 9.59 8.46 -6.92
CA ALA A 24 10.87 7.76 -6.97
C ALA A 24 11.80 8.34 -8.06
N GLU A 25 11.24 8.60 -9.24
CA GLU A 25 11.98 9.23 -10.33
C GLU A 25 12.41 10.67 -9.98
N HIS A 26 11.51 11.47 -9.42
CA HIS A 26 11.79 12.85 -9.02
C HIS A 26 12.94 12.94 -8.00
N TYR A 27 12.92 12.08 -6.98
CA TYR A 27 13.93 12.07 -5.92
C TYR A 27 15.15 11.21 -6.25
N ARG A 28 15.10 10.42 -7.34
CA ARG A 28 16.13 9.43 -7.71
C ARG A 28 16.36 8.40 -6.61
N GLU A 29 15.28 7.89 -6.07
CA GLU A 29 15.27 6.94 -4.96
C GLU A 29 14.58 5.62 -5.37
N PRO A 30 14.85 4.53 -4.67
CA PRO A 30 14.17 3.27 -4.93
C PRO A 30 12.68 3.33 -4.55
N TRP A 31 11.92 2.42 -5.11
CA TRP A 31 10.54 2.22 -4.73
C TRP A 31 10.19 0.73 -4.67
N MET A 32 9.28 0.40 -3.78
CA MET A 32 8.75 -0.93 -3.61
C MET A 32 7.37 -0.99 -4.27
N HIS A 33 7.23 -1.84 -5.28
CA HIS A 33 5.93 -2.02 -5.94
C HIS A 33 5.07 -3.06 -5.22
N GLU A 34 3.77 -3.02 -5.47
CA GLU A 34 2.82 -3.98 -4.94
C GLU A 34 3.11 -5.38 -5.49
N LEU A 35 3.22 -6.38 -4.61
CA LEU A 35 3.50 -7.76 -5.00
C LEU A 35 2.24 -8.60 -5.23
N GLY A 36 1.09 -8.17 -4.75
CA GLY A 36 -0.14 -8.95 -4.82
C GLY A 36 -0.55 -9.34 -6.23
N LYS A 37 -0.47 -8.42 -7.17
CA LYS A 37 -0.80 -8.65 -8.59
C LYS A 37 0.16 -9.66 -9.22
N ASP A 38 1.47 -9.48 -9.03
CA ASP A 38 2.48 -10.36 -9.59
C ASP A 38 2.37 -11.76 -9.00
N TYR A 39 2.11 -11.86 -7.70
CA TYR A 39 1.88 -13.11 -7.01
C TYR A 39 0.65 -13.85 -7.58
N TRP A 40 -0.47 -13.13 -7.75
CA TRP A 40 -1.70 -13.68 -8.30
C TRP A 40 -1.50 -14.24 -9.72
N ILE A 41 -0.83 -13.49 -10.59
CA ILE A 41 -0.51 -13.90 -11.96
C ILE A 41 0.40 -15.13 -11.95
N LYS A 42 1.46 -15.12 -11.15
CA LYS A 42 2.44 -16.21 -11.08
C LYS A 42 1.83 -17.53 -10.62
N HIS A 43 0.91 -17.47 -9.66
CA HIS A 43 0.27 -18.65 -9.08
C HIS A 43 -1.04 -19.04 -9.76
N GLN A 44 -1.48 -18.27 -10.76
CA GLN A 44 -2.71 -18.48 -11.53
C GLN A 44 -3.93 -18.72 -10.65
N VAL A 45 -4.09 -17.87 -9.64
CA VAL A 45 -5.22 -17.96 -8.72
C VAL A 45 -6.48 -17.47 -9.42
N GLU A 46 -7.46 -18.35 -9.61
CA GLU A 46 -8.72 -18.02 -10.29
C GLU A 46 -9.70 -17.25 -9.39
N ARG A 47 -9.50 -17.33 -8.09
CA ARG A 47 -10.39 -16.79 -7.06
C ARG A 47 -9.60 -15.97 -6.03
N ARG A 48 -10.18 -15.87 -4.83
CA ARG A 48 -9.51 -15.20 -3.71
C ARG A 48 -8.25 -15.94 -3.32
N LEU A 49 -7.21 -15.19 -3.00
CA LEU A 49 -6.02 -15.74 -2.38
C LEU A 49 -6.36 -16.33 -1.00
N SER A 50 -5.75 -17.48 -0.68
CA SER A 50 -5.91 -18.10 0.64
C SER A 50 -5.23 -17.28 1.75
N GLN A 51 -5.55 -17.57 3.00
CA GLN A 51 -4.87 -16.96 4.15
C GLN A 51 -3.35 -17.20 4.11
N ASP A 52 -2.92 -18.43 3.76
CA ASP A 52 -1.50 -18.75 3.63
C ASP A 52 -0.82 -17.97 2.51
N GLN A 53 -1.49 -17.79 1.38
CA GLN A 53 -0.98 -16.99 0.26
C GLN A 53 -0.89 -15.51 0.60
N LEU A 54 -1.87 -14.97 1.32
CA LEU A 54 -1.84 -13.59 1.80
C LEU A 54 -0.69 -13.37 2.79
N LEU A 55 -0.44 -14.32 3.69
CA LEU A 55 0.71 -14.28 4.59
C LEU A 55 2.03 -14.32 3.81
N GLU A 56 2.16 -15.20 2.84
CA GLU A 56 3.36 -15.28 2.00
C GLU A 56 3.64 -13.98 1.25
N ILE A 57 2.61 -13.35 0.69
CA ILE A 57 2.74 -12.02 0.05
C ILE A 57 3.28 -10.98 1.03
N ALA A 58 2.74 -10.93 2.24
CA ALA A 58 3.16 -9.98 3.25
C ALA A 58 4.62 -10.22 3.69
N GLU A 59 5.04 -11.46 3.83
CA GLU A 59 6.41 -11.84 4.17
C GLU A 59 7.40 -11.47 3.05
N LEU A 60 7.07 -11.79 1.81
CA LEU A 60 7.88 -11.43 0.64
C LEU A 60 8.00 -9.92 0.47
N HIS A 61 6.91 -9.21 0.67
CA HIS A 61 6.88 -7.74 0.60
C HIS A 61 7.80 -7.13 1.67
N LEU A 62 7.73 -7.59 2.90
CA LEU A 62 8.58 -7.11 3.99
C LEU A 62 10.06 -7.35 3.70
N ALA A 63 10.43 -8.55 3.23
CA ALA A 63 11.82 -8.86 2.90
C ALA A 63 12.36 -7.96 1.78
N ALA A 64 11.59 -7.74 0.73
CA ALA A 64 11.97 -6.86 -0.36
C ALA A 64 12.04 -5.38 0.07
N GLU A 65 11.09 -4.92 0.87
CA GLU A 65 11.07 -3.56 1.44
C GLU A 65 12.32 -3.28 2.27
N LEU A 66 12.69 -4.18 3.18
CA LEU A 66 13.88 -4.02 4.01
C LEU A 66 15.16 -3.95 3.17
N SER A 67 15.27 -4.80 2.15
CA SER A 67 16.42 -4.76 1.23
C SER A 67 16.51 -3.46 0.42
N LEU A 68 15.38 -2.92 -0.02
CA LEU A 68 15.34 -1.65 -0.74
C LEU A 68 15.61 -0.46 0.19
N LEU A 69 15.18 -0.52 1.43
CA LEU A 69 15.42 0.54 2.41
C LEU A 69 16.92 0.71 2.70
N GLU A 70 17.68 -0.38 2.69
CA GLU A 70 19.16 -0.34 2.81
C GLU A 70 19.83 0.34 1.60
N GLN A 71 19.19 0.34 0.44
CA GLN A 71 19.70 0.95 -0.79
C GLN A 71 19.28 2.42 -0.95
N ALA A 72 18.28 2.86 -0.19
CA ALA A 72 17.76 4.22 -0.27
C ALA A 72 18.73 5.23 0.37
N ASN A 73 18.81 6.43 -0.22
CA ASN A 73 19.63 7.51 0.36
C ASN A 73 18.81 8.39 1.31
N ARG A 74 17.64 8.84 0.88
CA ARG A 74 16.74 9.70 1.66
C ARG A 74 15.38 9.07 1.89
N PHE A 75 14.81 8.43 0.88
CA PHE A 75 13.47 7.91 0.89
C PHE A 75 13.38 6.52 0.24
N LEU A 76 12.56 5.66 0.83
CA LEU A 76 11.96 4.54 0.13
C LEU A 76 10.48 4.82 -0.07
N PHE A 77 10.00 4.77 -1.30
CA PHE A 77 8.58 4.91 -1.62
C PHE A 77 7.93 3.53 -1.75
N THR A 78 7.02 3.22 -0.83
CA THR A 78 6.42 1.88 -0.71
C THR A 78 4.96 1.90 -1.15
N ASP A 79 4.66 1.13 -2.19
CA ASP A 79 3.30 0.92 -2.71
C ASP A 79 2.66 -0.27 -1.99
N THR A 80 1.78 0.03 -1.04
CA THR A 80 1.12 -0.93 -0.16
C THR A 80 2.03 -1.69 0.82
N ASN A 81 1.44 -2.45 1.72
CA ASN A 81 2.15 -3.25 2.72
C ASN A 81 1.24 -4.30 3.37
N ALA A 82 1.71 -4.93 4.46
CA ALA A 82 0.97 -5.94 5.21
C ALA A 82 -0.39 -5.46 5.76
N ILE A 83 -0.58 -4.16 6.01
CA ILE A 83 -1.87 -3.60 6.45
C ILE A 83 -2.93 -3.78 5.37
N THR A 84 -2.61 -3.49 4.11
CA THR A 84 -3.53 -3.74 2.98
C THR A 84 -3.83 -5.23 2.84
N THR A 85 -2.84 -6.09 2.96
CA THR A 85 -3.01 -7.55 2.90
C THR A 85 -3.92 -8.05 4.03
N TYR A 86 -3.76 -7.49 5.23
CA TYR A 86 -4.64 -7.75 6.37
C TYR A 86 -6.10 -7.37 6.07
N VAL A 87 -6.33 -6.21 5.47
CA VAL A 87 -7.68 -5.76 5.09
C VAL A 87 -8.27 -6.66 4.00
N PHE A 88 -7.47 -7.16 3.05
CA PHE A 88 -7.93 -8.16 2.09
C PHE A 88 -8.37 -9.46 2.77
N ALA A 89 -7.65 -9.95 3.76
CA ALA A 89 -8.03 -11.13 4.51
C ALA A 89 -9.36 -10.93 5.25
N LEU A 90 -9.55 -9.76 5.87
CA LEU A 90 -10.82 -9.40 6.50
C LEU A 90 -11.97 -9.36 5.50
N ASP A 91 -11.77 -8.77 4.34
CA ASP A 91 -12.79 -8.69 3.29
C ASP A 91 -13.16 -10.07 2.74
N TYR A 92 -12.15 -10.93 2.53
CA TYR A 92 -12.37 -12.25 1.94
C TYR A 92 -12.97 -13.26 2.92
N TYR A 93 -12.54 -13.25 4.17
CA TYR A 93 -12.78 -14.33 5.12
C TYR A 93 -13.48 -13.88 6.40
N GLY A 94 -13.56 -12.58 6.68
CA GLY A 94 -14.11 -12.04 7.92
C GLY A 94 -13.19 -12.21 9.14
N TYR A 95 -12.01 -12.78 8.99
CA TYR A 95 -10.99 -12.94 10.03
C TYR A 95 -9.59 -12.92 9.40
N VAL A 96 -8.59 -12.71 10.22
CA VAL A 96 -7.17 -12.74 9.81
C VAL A 96 -6.41 -13.66 10.73
N GLU A 97 -5.60 -14.55 10.16
CA GLU A 97 -4.76 -15.44 10.94
C GLU A 97 -3.64 -14.69 11.66
N GLU A 98 -3.13 -15.30 12.73
CA GLU A 98 -2.21 -14.63 13.66
C GLU A 98 -0.92 -14.14 12.99
N GLY A 99 -0.32 -14.92 12.08
CA GLY A 99 0.91 -14.55 11.40
C GLY A 99 0.78 -13.24 10.63
N LEU A 100 -0.30 -13.07 9.86
CA LEU A 100 -0.57 -11.83 9.12
C LEU A 100 -0.96 -10.69 10.05
N THR A 101 -1.70 -10.97 11.12
CA THR A 101 -2.03 -9.98 12.16
C THR A 101 -0.76 -9.40 12.78
N GLN A 102 0.21 -10.24 13.13
CA GLN A 102 1.50 -9.80 13.68
C GLN A 102 2.31 -8.97 12.69
N LEU A 103 2.35 -9.34 11.41
CA LEU A 103 3.02 -8.55 10.38
C LEU A 103 2.37 -7.18 10.20
N ALA A 104 1.04 -7.10 10.19
CA ALA A 104 0.33 -5.82 10.11
C ALA A 104 0.60 -4.95 11.35
N GLN A 105 0.63 -5.52 12.55
CA GLN A 105 0.99 -4.79 13.77
C GLN A 105 2.42 -4.27 13.72
N SER A 106 3.38 -5.08 13.29
CA SER A 106 4.78 -4.66 13.18
C SER A 106 4.96 -3.53 12.14
N ALA A 107 4.09 -3.46 11.15
CA ALA A 107 4.10 -2.41 10.14
C ALA A 107 3.74 -1.01 10.71
N GLU A 108 3.04 -0.94 11.83
CA GLU A 108 2.57 0.34 12.40
C GLU A 108 3.69 1.32 12.74
N GLN A 109 4.88 0.82 13.01
CA GLN A 109 6.03 1.63 13.44
C GLN A 109 7.13 1.78 12.38
N ARG A 110 6.94 1.25 11.18
CA ARG A 110 7.99 1.23 10.16
C ARG A 110 8.00 2.42 9.21
N TYR A 111 6.96 3.25 9.22
CA TYR A 111 6.80 4.31 8.25
C TYR A 111 6.84 5.67 8.91
N ASP A 112 7.64 6.56 8.33
CA ASP A 112 7.74 7.95 8.77
C ASP A 112 6.56 8.77 8.25
N TRP A 113 6.05 8.39 7.08
CA TRP A 113 4.92 9.02 6.42
C TRP A 113 3.94 7.99 5.87
N ILE A 114 2.66 8.21 6.09
CA ILE A 114 1.58 7.42 5.48
C ILE A 114 0.68 8.36 4.68
N PHE A 115 0.57 8.09 3.39
CA PHE A 115 -0.32 8.79 2.47
C PHE A 115 -1.42 7.83 2.00
N LEU A 116 -2.66 8.31 2.03
CA LEU A 116 -3.82 7.56 1.54
C LEU A 116 -4.30 8.18 0.24
N CYS A 117 -4.22 7.43 -0.86
CA CYS A 117 -4.73 7.86 -2.16
C CYS A 117 -6.26 7.74 -2.18
N ASP A 118 -6.93 8.85 -2.45
CA ASP A 118 -8.38 8.93 -2.51
C ASP A 118 -8.96 8.24 -3.74
N THR A 119 -10.23 7.92 -3.68
CA THR A 119 -11.02 7.28 -4.77
C THR A 119 -11.62 8.29 -5.74
N ASP A 120 -11.13 9.51 -5.76
CA ASP A 120 -11.63 10.62 -6.58
C ASP A 120 -11.11 10.64 -8.03
N ILE A 121 -10.44 9.59 -8.45
CA ILE A 121 -10.01 9.38 -9.83
C ILE A 121 -10.88 8.33 -10.53
N PRO A 122 -10.95 8.31 -11.87
CA PRO A 122 -11.71 7.31 -12.60
C PRO A 122 -11.32 5.89 -12.21
N TYR A 123 -12.32 5.02 -12.07
CA TYR A 123 -12.09 3.61 -11.82
C TYR A 123 -11.58 2.92 -13.09
N GLU A 124 -10.56 2.09 -12.93
CA GLU A 124 -10.08 1.16 -13.94
C GLU A 124 -10.15 -0.26 -13.38
N ASP A 125 -10.56 -1.23 -14.22
CA ASP A 125 -10.61 -2.62 -13.80
C ASP A 125 -9.23 -3.11 -13.36
N THR A 126 -9.21 -3.84 -12.26
CA THR A 126 -8.00 -4.42 -11.71
C THR A 126 -8.13 -5.93 -11.55
N TRP A 127 -7.01 -6.59 -11.38
CA TRP A 127 -6.96 -8.03 -11.17
C TRP A 127 -7.66 -8.49 -9.87
N GLU A 128 -7.72 -7.60 -8.87
CA GLU A 128 -8.30 -7.94 -7.57
C GLU A 128 -9.81 -7.93 -7.60
N ARG A 129 -10.37 -6.93 -8.29
CA ARG A 129 -11.80 -6.67 -8.26
C ARG A 129 -12.27 -5.83 -9.41
N SER A 130 -13.55 -5.92 -9.60
CA SER A 130 -14.31 -5.07 -10.50
C SER A 130 -15.27 -4.17 -9.71
N GLY A 131 -15.44 -2.96 -10.21
CA GLY A 131 -16.47 -2.03 -9.79
C GLY A 131 -16.05 -0.97 -8.77
N ALA A 132 -16.54 0.23 -9.01
CA ALA A 132 -16.31 1.38 -8.13
C ALA A 132 -16.92 1.19 -6.74
N VAL A 133 -18.02 0.43 -6.62
CA VAL A 133 -18.65 0.13 -5.34
C VAL A 133 -17.70 -0.67 -4.44
N PHE A 134 -17.04 -1.70 -4.98
CA PHE A 134 -16.03 -2.44 -4.24
C PHE A 134 -14.87 -1.54 -3.82
N ARG A 135 -14.37 -0.71 -4.73
CA ARG A 135 -13.29 0.24 -4.44
C ARG A 135 -13.62 1.14 -3.25
N ASN A 136 -14.80 1.74 -3.27
CA ASN A 136 -15.22 2.65 -2.19
C ASN A 136 -15.41 1.93 -0.86
N ARG A 137 -15.97 0.73 -0.87
CA ARG A 137 -16.10 -0.11 0.33
C ARG A 137 -14.75 -0.51 0.89
N PHE A 138 -13.85 -0.97 0.05
CA PHE A 138 -12.50 -1.37 0.46
C PHE A 138 -11.70 -0.19 1.00
N GLN A 139 -11.82 0.97 0.37
CA GLN A 139 -11.23 2.21 0.87
C GLN A 139 -11.70 2.54 2.29
N GLN A 140 -12.99 2.40 2.55
CA GLN A 140 -13.53 2.64 3.90
C GLN A 140 -12.98 1.63 4.91
N MET A 141 -12.80 0.37 4.52
CA MET A 141 -12.18 -0.65 5.37
C MET A 141 -10.72 -0.29 5.72
N ILE A 142 -9.95 0.23 4.76
CA ILE A 142 -8.59 0.72 5.02
C ILE A 142 -8.61 1.88 6.01
N ILE A 143 -9.49 2.85 5.82
CA ILE A 143 -9.63 4.01 6.71
C ILE A 143 -9.99 3.56 8.14
N ASP A 144 -10.95 2.67 8.27
CA ASP A 144 -11.39 2.14 9.56
C ASP A 144 -10.24 1.41 10.27
N ASP A 145 -9.45 0.63 9.53
CA ASP A 145 -8.31 -0.10 10.07
C ASP A 145 -7.18 0.85 10.52
N LEU A 146 -6.85 1.86 9.71
CA LEU A 146 -5.88 2.88 10.09
C LEU A 146 -6.29 3.62 11.36
N ASN A 147 -7.56 3.98 11.45
CA ASN A 147 -8.11 4.66 12.64
C ASN A 147 -8.07 3.74 13.87
N ALA A 148 -8.42 2.46 13.72
CA ALA A 148 -8.37 1.48 14.80
C ALA A 148 -6.94 1.27 15.32
N ARG A 149 -5.93 1.37 14.46
CA ARG A 149 -4.50 1.31 14.83
C ARG A 149 -3.97 2.62 15.39
N GLY A 150 -4.72 3.71 15.33
CA GLY A 150 -4.26 5.04 15.73
C GLY A 150 -3.20 5.64 14.81
N LEU A 151 -3.13 5.18 13.57
CA LEU A 151 -2.16 5.66 12.57
C LEU A 151 -2.65 6.95 11.93
N LYS A 152 -1.77 7.95 11.91
CA LYS A 152 -2.02 9.21 11.20
C LYS A 152 -1.64 9.06 9.74
N TYR A 153 -2.44 9.62 8.87
CA TYR A 153 -2.19 9.64 7.43
C TYR A 153 -2.62 10.96 6.81
N VAL A 154 -2.08 11.23 5.63
CA VAL A 154 -2.46 12.38 4.81
C VAL A 154 -3.26 11.89 3.61
N LEU A 155 -4.49 12.39 3.45
CA LEU A 155 -5.32 12.06 2.29
C LEU A 155 -4.83 12.81 1.05
N LEU A 156 -4.61 12.09 -0.04
CA LEU A 156 -4.20 12.62 -1.33
C LEU A 156 -5.35 12.60 -2.32
N SER A 157 -5.83 13.77 -2.70
CA SER A 157 -6.93 13.95 -3.65
C SER A 157 -6.50 14.75 -4.88
N GLY A 158 -7.28 14.66 -5.93
CA GLY A 158 -7.07 15.41 -7.16
C GLY A 158 -6.17 14.71 -8.17
N SER A 159 -5.61 15.48 -9.11
CA SER A 159 -4.75 14.99 -10.16
C SER A 159 -3.43 14.42 -9.64
N LEU A 160 -2.73 13.66 -10.47
CA LEU A 160 -1.39 13.14 -10.15
C LEU A 160 -0.44 14.28 -9.76
N ASP A 161 -0.42 15.37 -10.53
CA ASP A 161 0.44 16.54 -10.23
C ASP A 161 0.13 17.16 -8.89
N ARG A 162 -1.15 17.28 -8.55
CA ARG A 162 -1.58 17.81 -7.24
C ARG A 162 -1.14 16.91 -6.10
N ARG A 163 -1.27 15.59 -6.26
CA ARG A 163 -0.83 14.61 -5.27
C ARG A 163 0.68 14.63 -5.07
N ILE A 164 1.45 14.68 -6.16
CA ILE A 164 2.91 14.83 -6.11
C ILE A 164 3.30 16.09 -5.34
N LYS A 165 2.67 17.23 -5.66
CA LYS A 165 2.92 18.50 -4.98
C LYS A 165 2.61 18.40 -3.48
N THR A 166 1.51 17.78 -3.12
CA THR A 166 1.13 17.58 -1.71
C THR A 166 2.19 16.77 -0.97
N VAL A 167 2.60 15.62 -1.51
CA VAL A 167 3.63 14.77 -0.89
C VAL A 167 4.93 15.54 -0.73
N ARG A 168 5.38 16.23 -1.76
CA ARG A 168 6.62 17.03 -1.71
C ARG A 168 6.59 18.10 -0.64
N ASN A 169 5.45 18.75 -0.42
CA ASN A 169 5.32 19.75 0.64
C ASN A 169 5.60 19.18 2.05
N PHE A 170 5.33 17.88 2.25
CA PHE A 170 5.67 17.20 3.51
C PHE A 170 7.12 16.74 3.56
N LEU A 171 7.64 16.22 2.46
CA LEU A 171 8.98 15.61 2.43
C LEU A 171 10.11 16.64 2.33
N ASP A 172 9.86 17.79 1.74
CA ASP A 172 10.84 18.87 1.54
C ASP A 172 10.74 19.96 2.62
N ALA A 173 9.87 19.78 3.62
CA ALA A 173 9.64 20.73 4.70
C ALA A 173 10.79 20.82 5.71
#